data_d6f6c7034c6af75e05f56003a5840c75
#
_entry.id   d6f6c7034c6af75e05f56003a5840c75
#
_cell.length_a   1.000
_cell.length_b   1.000
_cell.length_c   1.000
_cell.angle_alpha   90.00
_cell.angle_beta   90.00
_cell.angle_gamma   90.00
#
_symmetry.space_group_name_H-M   'P 1'
#
loop_
_entity.id
_entity.type
_entity.pdbx_description
1 polymer ?
#
loop_
_entity_poly.entity_id
_entity_poly.type
_entity_poly.pdbx_seq_one_letter_code
_entity_poly.pdbx_strand_id
1 'polypeptide(L)'
;PIDDIQVLCPTKMGMAGTKELNKQLQSALNPPSQNKAELKFFDVIFRTGDKVMQTKNDYDVLWTKNNEKGSGIFNGDIGIIRSVDRFSQNVTIDFEGRVAIYTSEMLRRLEHAYAITIHKSQGSEYDAVIIPITAFTHNLLYRNLLYTGVTRAKKMIIVIGTKELVKTMVDNNRKMLRYSLLRPLLEIEMNRKDTEETDDEKTQSD
;
A
#
# COMPACT_ATOMS: atom_id res chain seq x y z
N PRO A 1 3.76 -18.58 8.74
CA PRO A 1 4.71 -17.50 9.03
C PRO A 1 3.99 -16.13 8.96
N ILE A 2 4.54 -15.11 9.62
CA ILE A 2 3.96 -13.76 9.63
C ILE A 2 3.95 -13.13 8.23
N ASP A 3 4.80 -13.62 7.36
CA ASP A 3 4.92 -13.15 5.97
C ASP A 3 3.70 -13.55 5.12
N ASP A 4 3.02 -14.64 5.47
CA ASP A 4 1.85 -15.16 4.74
C ASP A 4 0.56 -14.41 5.09
N ILE A 5 0.56 -13.63 6.19
CA ILE A 5 -0.61 -12.93 6.70
C ILE A 5 -0.42 -11.43 6.55
N GLN A 6 -1.43 -10.75 6.01
CA GLN A 6 -1.42 -9.30 5.89
C GLN A 6 -2.71 -8.68 6.45
N VAL A 7 -2.54 -7.70 7.33
CA VAL A 7 -3.66 -6.86 7.77
C VAL A 7 -3.83 -5.71 6.79
N LEU A 8 -5.04 -5.56 6.22
CA LEU A 8 -5.39 -4.54 5.24
C LEU A 8 -6.42 -3.58 5.83
N CYS A 9 -6.01 -2.37 6.11
CA CYS A 9 -6.87 -1.35 6.73
C CYS A 9 -7.51 -0.44 5.69
N PRO A 10 -8.78 -0.04 5.86
CA PRO A 10 -9.40 1.00 5.04
C PRO A 10 -8.70 2.36 5.16
N THR A 11 -8.11 2.67 6.33
CA THR A 11 -7.57 4.00 6.66
C THR A 11 -6.19 3.91 7.33
N LYS A 12 -5.47 5.04 7.33
CA LYS A 12 -4.24 5.20 8.12
C LYS A 12 -4.51 5.59 9.58
N MET A 13 -5.58 6.34 9.84
CA MET A 13 -5.87 6.93 11.15
C MET A 13 -7.01 6.19 11.85
N GLY A 14 -7.11 6.37 13.18
CA GLY A 14 -8.12 5.76 14.02
C GLY A 14 -7.68 4.40 14.61
N MET A 15 -8.51 3.82 15.47
CA MET A 15 -8.19 2.59 16.23
C MET A 15 -7.91 1.38 15.32
N ALA A 16 -8.61 1.26 14.19
CA ALA A 16 -8.37 0.24 13.17
C ALA A 16 -7.55 0.77 11.98
N GLY A 17 -6.86 1.90 12.14
CA GLY A 17 -5.95 2.46 11.14
C GLY A 17 -4.58 1.80 11.21
N THR A 18 -3.84 1.87 10.08
CA THR A 18 -2.51 1.24 10.00
C THR A 18 -1.54 1.76 11.06
N LYS A 19 -1.64 3.04 11.44
CA LYS A 19 -0.73 3.67 12.39
C LYS A 19 -0.83 3.03 13.78
N GLU A 20 -2.05 2.90 14.30
CA GLU A 20 -2.29 2.29 15.60
C GLU A 20 -2.09 0.79 15.58
N LEU A 21 -2.61 0.09 14.55
CA LEU A 21 -2.45 -1.35 14.44
C LEU A 21 -0.99 -1.78 14.28
N ASN A 22 -0.17 -1.06 13.54
CA ASN A 22 1.25 -1.37 13.43
C ASN A 22 1.96 -1.29 14.78
N LYS A 23 1.62 -0.30 15.62
CA LYS A 23 2.17 -0.18 16.97
C LYS A 23 1.78 -1.35 17.87
N GLN A 24 0.49 -1.72 17.86
CA GLN A 24 -0.01 -2.85 18.64
C GLN A 24 0.52 -4.19 18.15
N LEU A 25 0.55 -4.40 16.84
CA LEU A 25 1.05 -5.62 16.23
C LEU A 25 2.56 -5.78 16.43
N GLN A 26 3.35 -4.71 16.32
CA GLN A 26 4.76 -4.75 16.68
C GLN A 26 4.96 -5.19 18.12
N SER A 27 4.21 -4.59 19.05
CA SER A 27 4.31 -4.94 20.48
C SER A 27 3.94 -6.40 20.77
N ALA A 28 2.95 -6.94 20.06
CA ALA A 28 2.47 -8.30 20.24
C ALA A 28 3.34 -9.36 19.54
N LEU A 29 3.75 -9.08 18.29
CA LEU A 29 4.42 -10.06 17.43
C LEU A 29 5.94 -9.96 17.47
N ASN A 30 6.47 -8.78 17.75
CA ASN A 30 7.89 -8.52 17.86
C ASN A 30 8.18 -7.66 19.11
N PRO A 31 7.93 -8.16 20.35
CA PRO A 31 8.18 -7.42 21.57
C PRO A 31 9.66 -7.10 21.76
N PRO A 32 10.00 -6.05 22.54
CA PRO A 32 11.38 -5.74 22.88
C PRO A 32 12.03 -6.90 23.63
N SER A 33 13.30 -7.14 23.36
CA SER A 33 14.09 -8.19 23.99
C SER A 33 15.55 -7.75 24.10
N GLN A 34 16.28 -8.26 25.07
CA GLN A 34 17.73 -7.98 25.23
C GLN A 34 18.54 -8.37 24.00
N ASN A 35 18.08 -9.39 23.26
CA ASN A 35 18.76 -9.90 22.06
C ASN A 35 18.36 -9.18 20.77
N LYS A 36 17.47 -8.19 20.83
CA LYS A 36 17.02 -7.42 19.67
C LYS A 36 17.52 -5.99 19.75
N ALA A 37 18.26 -5.57 18.74
CA ALA A 37 18.67 -4.18 18.63
C ALA A 37 17.51 -3.32 18.12
N GLU A 38 17.45 -2.09 18.61
CA GLU A 38 16.42 -1.11 18.30
C GLU A 38 17.07 0.21 17.90
N LEU A 39 16.45 0.91 16.95
CA LEU A 39 16.76 2.27 16.58
C LEU A 39 15.49 3.12 16.64
N LYS A 40 15.51 4.15 17.48
CA LYS A 40 14.43 5.12 17.54
C LYS A 40 14.66 6.20 16.49
N PHE A 41 13.69 6.40 15.63
CA PHE A 41 13.68 7.45 14.61
C PHE A 41 12.37 8.24 14.73
N PHE A 42 12.45 9.47 15.23
CA PHE A 42 11.28 10.26 15.67
C PHE A 42 10.39 9.47 16.64
N ASP A 43 9.12 9.26 16.26
CA ASP A 43 8.12 8.54 17.07
C ASP A 43 8.05 7.04 16.74
N VAL A 44 8.91 6.57 15.83
CA VAL A 44 8.92 5.17 15.37
C VAL A 44 10.14 4.46 15.95
N ILE A 45 9.94 3.25 16.47
CA ILE A 45 11.01 2.36 16.91
C ILE A 45 11.12 1.23 15.89
N PHE A 46 12.24 1.17 15.18
CA PHE A 46 12.58 0.05 14.31
C PHE A 46 13.39 -0.97 15.09
N ARG A 47 13.00 -2.23 15.01
CA ARG A 47 13.58 -3.35 15.77
C ARG A 47 13.94 -4.48 14.83
N THR A 48 15.01 -5.19 15.15
CA THR A 48 15.36 -6.44 14.46
C THR A 48 14.16 -7.40 14.46
N GLY A 49 13.78 -7.88 13.26
CA GLY A 49 12.61 -8.72 13.02
C GLY A 49 11.33 -7.95 12.66
N ASP A 50 11.36 -6.61 12.61
CA ASP A 50 10.19 -5.85 12.17
C ASP A 50 9.91 -6.03 10.69
N LYS A 51 8.62 -6.12 10.36
CA LYS A 51 8.11 -6.07 9.00
C LYS A 51 7.90 -4.61 8.60
N VAL A 52 8.57 -4.19 7.53
CA VAL A 52 8.59 -2.80 7.06
C VAL A 52 8.27 -2.72 5.58
N MET A 53 7.86 -1.53 5.13
CA MET A 53 7.56 -1.26 3.73
C MET A 53 8.19 0.06 3.29
N GLN A 54 8.77 0.04 2.10
CA GLN A 54 9.22 1.25 1.39
C GLN A 54 8.01 2.08 0.97
N THR A 55 8.04 3.39 1.23
CA THR A 55 6.89 4.29 0.99
C THR A 55 7.05 5.17 -0.24
N LYS A 56 8.24 5.21 -0.84
CA LYS A 56 8.56 5.97 -2.05
C LYS A 56 9.57 5.19 -2.89
N ASN A 57 9.52 5.36 -4.20
CA ASN A 57 10.55 4.81 -5.08
C ASN A 57 11.92 5.42 -4.73
N ASP A 58 12.93 4.58 -4.64
CA ASP A 58 14.31 4.99 -4.44
C ASP A 58 15.21 4.14 -5.33
N TYR A 59 15.64 4.71 -6.43
CA TYR A 59 16.44 4.04 -7.45
C TYR A 59 17.92 3.88 -7.05
N ASP A 60 18.35 4.66 -6.04
CA ASP A 60 19.76 4.73 -5.63
C ASP A 60 20.09 3.75 -4.49
N VAL A 61 19.08 3.13 -3.87
CA VAL A 61 19.28 2.13 -2.80
C VAL A 61 19.96 0.91 -3.38
N LEU A 62 21.21 0.69 -2.98
CA LEU A 62 21.97 -0.49 -3.39
C LEU A 62 21.53 -1.70 -2.58
N TRP A 63 21.41 -2.84 -3.26
CA TRP A 63 21.09 -4.12 -2.64
C TRP A 63 21.97 -5.24 -3.18
N THR A 64 22.08 -6.32 -2.40
CA THR A 64 22.73 -7.57 -2.78
C THR A 64 21.75 -8.72 -2.68
N LYS A 65 21.76 -9.62 -3.68
CA LYS A 65 20.99 -10.88 -3.70
C LYS A 65 21.83 -11.96 -4.34
N ASN A 66 22.13 -13.05 -3.62
CA ASN A 66 22.89 -14.20 -4.15
C ASN A 66 24.23 -13.79 -4.82
N ASN A 67 24.98 -12.87 -4.21
CA ASN A 67 26.21 -12.27 -4.74
C ASN A 67 26.05 -11.33 -5.95
N GLU A 68 24.83 -11.15 -6.45
CA GLU A 68 24.52 -10.12 -7.43
C GLU A 68 24.28 -8.78 -6.73
N LYS A 69 24.71 -7.70 -7.37
CA LYS A 69 24.48 -6.34 -6.90
C LYS A 69 23.50 -5.63 -7.83
N GLY A 70 22.60 -4.89 -7.26
CA GLY A 70 21.67 -4.06 -8.01
C GLY A 70 21.29 -2.82 -7.24
N SER A 71 20.41 -2.01 -7.82
CA SER A 71 19.87 -0.81 -7.20
C SER A 71 18.36 -0.71 -7.38
N GLY A 72 17.74 0.07 -6.51
CA GLY A 72 16.32 0.36 -6.54
C GLY A 72 15.50 -0.51 -5.58
N ILE A 73 14.85 0.17 -4.63
CA ILE A 73 13.76 -0.36 -3.79
C ILE A 73 12.56 0.55 -4.01
N PHE A 74 11.40 -0.04 -4.24
CA PHE A 74 10.24 0.68 -4.76
C PHE A 74 9.12 0.83 -3.73
N ASN A 75 8.25 1.79 -3.95
CA ASN A 75 7.07 1.99 -3.13
C ASN A 75 6.19 0.73 -3.12
N GLY A 76 5.93 0.23 -1.91
CA GLY A 76 5.19 -1.03 -1.71
C GLY A 76 6.08 -2.25 -1.47
N ASP A 77 7.39 -2.19 -1.73
CA ASP A 77 8.30 -3.28 -1.40
C ASP A 77 8.29 -3.52 0.12
N ILE A 78 7.99 -4.75 0.52
CA ILE A 78 7.95 -5.18 1.92
C ILE A 78 9.23 -5.95 2.23
N GLY A 79 9.81 -5.69 3.40
CA GLY A 79 11.01 -6.37 3.87
C GLY A 79 10.99 -6.60 5.38
N ILE A 80 11.95 -7.41 5.82
CA ILE A 80 12.18 -7.72 7.24
C ILE A 80 13.52 -7.12 7.67
N ILE A 81 13.52 -6.42 8.81
CA ILE A 81 14.74 -5.90 9.41
C ILE A 81 15.58 -7.06 9.92
N ARG A 82 16.75 -7.28 9.30
CA ARG A 82 17.70 -8.33 9.69
C ARG A 82 18.58 -7.92 10.86
N SER A 83 19.05 -6.68 10.86
CA SER A 83 19.88 -6.14 11.93
C SER A 83 19.75 -4.63 12.05
N VAL A 84 20.04 -4.13 13.23
CA VAL A 84 20.12 -2.71 13.56
C VAL A 84 21.49 -2.44 14.17
N ASP A 85 22.27 -1.56 13.57
CA ASP A 85 23.51 -1.07 14.12
C ASP A 85 23.28 0.29 14.80
N ARG A 86 23.39 0.32 16.12
CA ARG A 86 23.18 1.53 16.93
C ARG A 86 24.31 2.55 16.79
N PHE A 87 25.52 2.10 16.45
CA PHE A 87 26.69 2.99 16.34
C PHE A 87 26.66 3.76 15.03
N SER A 88 26.51 3.06 13.91
CA SER A 88 26.38 3.67 12.60
C SER A 88 24.99 4.19 12.29
N GLN A 89 24.01 3.90 13.15
CA GLN A 89 22.57 4.19 12.95
C GLN A 89 22.03 3.63 11.62
N ASN A 90 22.54 2.47 11.22
CA ASN A 90 22.13 1.78 10.01
C ASN A 90 21.18 0.62 10.32
N VAL A 91 20.28 0.36 9.40
CA VAL A 91 19.34 -0.76 9.45
C VAL A 91 19.52 -1.61 8.21
N THR A 92 19.79 -2.90 8.39
CA THR A 92 19.85 -3.86 7.28
C THR A 92 18.49 -4.49 7.08
N ILE A 93 17.95 -4.40 5.86
CA ILE A 93 16.61 -4.88 5.53
C ILE A 93 16.71 -5.87 4.38
N ASP A 94 15.99 -6.96 4.48
CA ASP A 94 15.84 -7.96 3.43
C ASP A 94 14.47 -7.81 2.76
N PHE A 95 14.47 -7.37 1.51
CA PHE A 95 13.30 -7.26 0.64
C PHE A 95 13.26 -8.47 -0.31
N GLU A 96 12.70 -9.58 0.13
CA GLU A 96 12.57 -10.82 -0.65
C GLU A 96 13.92 -11.31 -1.23
N GLY A 97 14.94 -11.33 -0.37
CA GLY A 97 16.31 -11.74 -0.72
C GLY A 97 17.18 -10.60 -1.24
N ARG A 98 16.63 -9.41 -1.52
CA ARG A 98 17.39 -8.19 -1.80
C ARG A 98 17.78 -7.53 -0.48
N VAL A 99 19.01 -7.70 -0.04
CA VAL A 99 19.50 -7.15 1.22
C VAL A 99 20.08 -5.75 0.98
N ALA A 100 19.50 -4.75 1.62
CA ALA A 100 19.88 -3.35 1.53
C ALA A 100 20.20 -2.75 2.90
N ILE A 101 21.13 -1.78 2.93
CA ILE A 101 21.49 -1.04 4.13
C ILE A 101 20.87 0.35 4.05
N TYR A 102 20.10 0.69 5.08
CA TYR A 102 19.42 1.97 5.22
C TYR A 102 20.11 2.83 6.26
N THR A 103 20.51 4.02 5.87
CA THR A 103 21.00 5.05 6.81
C THR A 103 19.82 5.71 7.52
N SER A 104 20.09 6.46 8.59
CA SER A 104 19.05 7.17 9.35
C SER A 104 18.19 8.10 8.48
N GLU A 105 18.74 8.74 7.45
CA GLU A 105 17.99 9.60 6.53
C GLU A 105 16.98 8.81 5.67
N MET A 106 17.36 7.61 5.26
CA MET A 106 16.53 6.74 4.44
C MET A 106 15.34 6.17 5.23
N LEU A 107 15.43 6.09 6.57
CA LEU A 107 14.34 5.61 7.44
C LEU A 107 13.06 6.45 7.31
N ARG A 108 13.13 7.70 6.84
CA ARG A 108 11.94 8.53 6.53
C ARG A 108 11.04 7.92 5.45
N ARG A 109 11.59 7.00 4.66
CA ARG A 109 10.88 6.32 3.56
C ARG A 109 10.37 4.95 3.96
N LEU A 110 10.48 4.57 5.24
CA LEU A 110 9.99 3.32 5.79
C LEU A 110 8.79 3.52 6.70
N GLU A 111 7.84 2.62 6.62
CA GLU A 111 6.73 2.46 7.58
C GLU A 111 6.69 0.99 8.03
N HIS A 112 6.21 0.72 9.25
CA HIS A 112 5.88 -0.65 9.63
C HIS A 112 4.81 -1.22 8.70
N ALA A 113 4.90 -2.51 8.40
CA ALA A 113 4.04 -3.19 7.43
C ALA A 113 3.31 -4.42 7.98
N TYR A 114 3.15 -4.54 9.30
CA TYR A 114 2.25 -5.52 9.89
C TYR A 114 0.80 -5.28 9.42
N ALA A 115 0.42 -3.99 9.35
CA ALA A 115 -0.81 -3.52 8.74
C ALA A 115 -0.51 -2.44 7.69
N ILE A 116 -1.09 -2.58 6.50
CA ILE A 116 -0.99 -1.61 5.40
C ILE A 116 -2.38 -1.18 4.95
N THR A 117 -2.49 -0.08 4.19
CA THR A 117 -3.80 0.29 3.64
C THR A 117 -4.16 -0.61 2.47
N ILE A 118 -5.47 -0.84 2.27
CA ILE A 118 -5.98 -1.59 1.11
C ILE A 118 -5.45 -1.02 -0.21
N HIS A 119 -5.31 0.31 -0.32
CA HIS A 119 -4.74 0.93 -1.52
C HIS A 119 -3.27 0.57 -1.75
N LYS A 120 -2.48 0.46 -0.69
CA LYS A 120 -1.06 0.07 -0.79
C LYS A 120 -0.85 -1.41 -1.10
N SER A 121 -1.87 -2.26 -0.91
CA SER A 121 -1.83 -3.67 -1.28
C SER A 121 -2.16 -3.94 -2.75
N GLN A 122 -2.49 -2.91 -3.53
CA GLN A 122 -2.77 -3.09 -4.96
C GLN A 122 -1.54 -3.62 -5.69
N GLY A 123 -1.72 -4.67 -6.48
CA GLY A 123 -0.64 -5.38 -7.16
C GLY A 123 -0.01 -6.52 -6.35
N SER A 124 -0.22 -6.58 -5.03
CA SER A 124 0.28 -7.65 -4.18
C SER A 124 -0.82 -8.67 -3.84
N GLU A 125 -0.43 -9.89 -3.49
CA GLU A 125 -1.32 -10.96 -3.03
C GLU A 125 -0.71 -11.66 -1.83
N TYR A 126 -1.57 -12.11 -0.90
CA TYR A 126 -1.19 -12.74 0.35
C TYR A 126 -1.95 -14.04 0.56
N ASP A 127 -1.37 -15.02 1.22
CA ASP A 127 -2.03 -16.28 1.52
C ASP A 127 -3.27 -16.06 2.41
N ALA A 128 -3.14 -15.21 3.42
CA ALA A 128 -4.24 -14.83 4.29
C ALA A 128 -4.32 -13.29 4.45
N VAL A 129 -5.54 -12.76 4.42
CA VAL A 129 -5.81 -11.34 4.60
C VAL A 129 -6.77 -11.13 5.77
N ILE A 130 -6.48 -10.13 6.60
CA ILE A 130 -7.35 -9.68 7.69
C ILE A 130 -7.79 -8.25 7.40
N ILE A 131 -9.10 -7.99 7.33
CA ILE A 131 -9.64 -6.65 7.09
C ILE A 131 -10.44 -6.19 8.30
N PRO A 132 -9.92 -5.26 9.12
CA PRO A 132 -10.69 -4.63 10.18
C PRO A 132 -11.58 -3.52 9.60
N ILE A 133 -12.89 -3.60 9.86
CA ILE A 133 -13.89 -2.63 9.44
C ILE A 133 -14.55 -2.03 10.67
N THR A 134 -14.47 -0.71 10.81
CA THR A 134 -15.08 0.03 11.94
C THR A 134 -15.96 1.15 11.46
N ALA A 135 -16.90 1.57 12.31
CA ALA A 135 -17.86 2.64 12.01
C ALA A 135 -17.22 4.01 11.76
N PHE A 136 -15.99 4.22 12.25
CA PHE A 136 -15.26 5.51 12.09
C PHE A 136 -14.83 5.83 10.65
N THR A 137 -14.99 4.90 9.72
CA THR A 137 -14.51 5.03 8.33
C THR A 137 -15.66 5.24 7.34
N HIS A 138 -16.75 5.89 7.71
CA HIS A 138 -17.96 6.04 6.87
C HIS A 138 -17.68 6.44 5.41
N ASN A 139 -16.73 7.36 5.18
CA ASN A 139 -16.37 7.81 3.84
C ASN A 139 -15.61 6.76 3.01
N LEU A 140 -15.10 5.71 3.66
CA LEU A 140 -14.35 4.62 3.05
C LEU A 140 -15.14 3.30 3.00
N LEU A 141 -16.37 3.30 3.50
CA LEU A 141 -17.24 2.13 3.46
C LEU A 141 -17.94 2.02 2.09
N TYR A 142 -17.18 1.68 1.05
CA TYR A 142 -17.72 1.48 -0.30
C TYR A 142 -17.25 0.15 -0.90
N ARG A 143 -18.06 -0.41 -1.78
CA ARG A 143 -17.92 -1.74 -2.37
C ARG A 143 -16.56 -1.98 -3.00
N ASN A 144 -16.05 -1.03 -3.78
CA ASN A 144 -14.78 -1.21 -4.50
C ASN A 144 -13.59 -1.35 -3.56
N LEU A 145 -13.61 -0.67 -2.40
CA LEU A 145 -12.55 -0.82 -1.41
C LEU A 145 -12.57 -2.23 -0.80
N LEU A 146 -13.75 -2.71 -0.41
CA LEU A 146 -13.91 -4.08 0.11
C LEU A 146 -13.47 -5.10 -0.94
N TYR A 147 -13.93 -4.96 -2.18
CA TYR A 147 -13.55 -5.83 -3.30
C TYR A 147 -12.03 -5.87 -3.49
N THR A 148 -11.37 -4.70 -3.51
CA THR A 148 -9.90 -4.61 -3.63
C THR A 148 -9.21 -5.36 -2.51
N GLY A 149 -9.67 -5.22 -1.26
CA GLY A 149 -9.09 -5.93 -0.12
C GLY A 149 -9.30 -7.44 -0.18
N VAL A 150 -10.53 -7.88 -0.51
CA VAL A 150 -10.90 -9.31 -0.60
C VAL A 150 -10.08 -10.02 -1.67
N THR A 151 -9.91 -9.39 -2.83
CA THR A 151 -9.15 -9.97 -3.96
C THR A 151 -7.64 -10.03 -3.72
N ARG A 152 -7.13 -9.55 -2.59
CA ARG A 152 -5.72 -9.74 -2.19
C ARG A 152 -5.47 -11.09 -1.51
N ALA A 153 -6.50 -11.78 -1.07
CA ALA A 153 -6.37 -13.07 -0.40
C ALA A 153 -6.33 -14.22 -1.42
N LYS A 154 -5.32 -15.09 -1.31
CA LYS A 154 -5.20 -16.32 -2.12
C LYS A 154 -5.98 -17.49 -1.52
N LYS A 155 -5.90 -17.66 -0.19
CA LYS A 155 -6.42 -18.84 0.50
C LYS A 155 -7.48 -18.51 1.54
N MET A 156 -7.28 -17.43 2.31
CA MET A 156 -8.16 -17.12 3.44
C MET A 156 -8.36 -15.62 3.60
N ILE A 157 -9.60 -15.24 3.90
CA ILE A 157 -9.93 -13.89 4.32
C ILE A 157 -10.66 -13.90 5.66
N ILE A 158 -10.29 -12.99 6.54
CA ILE A 158 -10.94 -12.74 7.82
C ILE A 158 -11.37 -11.27 7.83
N VAL A 159 -12.68 -11.03 7.94
CA VAL A 159 -13.24 -9.68 8.11
C VAL A 159 -13.62 -9.50 9.58
N ILE A 160 -13.02 -8.50 10.23
CA ILE A 160 -13.31 -8.14 11.63
C ILE A 160 -14.18 -6.90 11.62
N GLY A 161 -15.45 -7.05 12.03
CA GLY A 161 -16.44 -5.99 12.03
C GLY A 161 -17.84 -6.54 12.20
N THR A 162 -18.86 -5.66 12.13
CA THR A 162 -20.26 -6.10 12.20
C THR A 162 -20.79 -6.43 10.81
N LYS A 163 -21.79 -7.31 10.76
CA LYS A 163 -22.46 -7.68 9.50
C LYS A 163 -23.09 -6.45 8.82
N GLU A 164 -23.60 -5.52 9.61
CA GLU A 164 -24.22 -4.28 9.14
C GLU A 164 -23.22 -3.38 8.41
N LEU A 165 -21.99 -3.27 8.94
CA LEU A 165 -20.90 -2.48 8.29
C LEU A 165 -20.47 -3.11 6.97
N VAL A 166 -20.32 -4.43 6.93
CA VAL A 166 -20.00 -5.16 5.69
C VAL A 166 -21.13 -4.98 4.67
N LYS A 167 -22.40 -5.11 5.09
CA LYS A 167 -23.55 -4.86 4.23
C LYS A 167 -23.55 -3.44 3.68
N THR A 168 -23.30 -2.45 4.54
CA THR A 168 -23.17 -1.05 4.12
C THR A 168 -22.10 -0.88 3.03
N MET A 169 -20.94 -1.53 3.16
CA MET A 169 -19.90 -1.49 2.12
C MET A 169 -20.38 -2.14 0.82
N VAL A 170 -21.04 -3.29 0.90
CA VAL A 170 -21.54 -4.02 -0.29
C VAL A 170 -22.62 -3.21 -1.01
N ASP A 171 -23.52 -2.56 -0.28
CA ASP A 171 -24.61 -1.78 -0.85
C ASP A 171 -24.15 -0.41 -1.38
N ASN A 172 -23.06 0.13 -0.84
CA ASN A 172 -22.52 1.41 -1.25
C ASN A 172 -21.70 1.30 -2.54
N ASN A 173 -22.37 1.45 -3.68
CA ASN A 173 -21.76 1.44 -5.00
C ASN A 173 -21.40 2.87 -5.49
N ARG A 174 -20.96 3.75 -4.59
CA ARG A 174 -20.51 5.09 -5.00
C ARG A 174 -19.38 4.99 -5.99
N LYS A 175 -19.68 5.23 -7.27
CA LYS A 175 -18.65 5.54 -8.27
C LYS A 175 -18.17 6.95 -7.96
N MET A 176 -16.89 7.10 -7.64
CA MET A 176 -16.29 8.44 -7.67
C MET A 176 -16.38 8.91 -9.11
N LEU A 177 -17.30 9.82 -9.39
CA LEU A 177 -17.37 10.50 -10.67
C LEU A 177 -16.06 11.29 -10.83
N ARG A 178 -15.22 10.82 -11.72
CA ARG A 178 -14.03 11.58 -12.10
C ARG A 178 -14.51 12.67 -13.03
N TYR A 179 -14.48 13.90 -12.55
CA TYR A 179 -14.66 15.08 -13.42
C TYR A 179 -13.40 15.19 -14.29
N SER A 180 -13.45 14.65 -15.49
CA SER A 180 -12.39 14.84 -16.49
C SER A 180 -12.99 15.60 -17.68
N LEU A 181 -12.19 16.48 -18.26
CA LEU A 181 -12.56 17.19 -19.51
C LEU A 181 -12.49 16.28 -20.74
N LEU A 182 -12.04 15.03 -20.60
CA LEU A 182 -11.83 14.12 -21.72
C LEU A 182 -13.10 13.92 -22.55
N ARG A 183 -14.24 13.65 -21.90
CA ARG A 183 -15.51 13.43 -22.61
C ARG A 183 -15.99 14.67 -23.36
N PRO A 184 -16.06 15.88 -22.75
CA PRO A 184 -16.38 17.10 -23.48
C PRO A 184 -15.44 17.40 -24.64
N LEU A 185 -14.13 17.17 -24.47
CA LEU A 185 -13.15 17.39 -25.54
C LEU A 185 -13.33 16.41 -26.70
N LEU A 186 -13.62 15.13 -26.40
CA LEU A 186 -13.92 14.14 -27.44
C LEU A 186 -15.21 14.48 -28.19
N GLU A 187 -16.25 14.91 -27.51
CA GLU A 187 -17.52 15.33 -28.14
C GLU A 187 -17.31 16.55 -29.07
N ILE A 188 -16.47 17.52 -28.64
CA ILE A 188 -16.12 18.68 -29.49
C ILE A 188 -15.35 18.23 -30.74
N GLU A 189 -14.36 17.35 -30.59
CA GLU A 189 -13.52 16.89 -31.69
C GLU A 189 -14.30 16.01 -32.69
N MET A 190 -15.21 15.18 -32.19
CA MET A 190 -16.10 14.39 -33.06
C MET A 190 -17.03 15.28 -33.87
N ASN A 191 -17.70 16.26 -33.25
CA ASN A 191 -18.58 17.20 -33.93
C ASN A 191 -17.83 18.06 -34.97
N ARG A 192 -16.54 18.35 -34.72
CA ARG A 192 -15.72 19.10 -35.68
C ARG A 192 -15.43 18.29 -36.95
N LYS A 193 -15.14 16.98 -36.81
CA LYS A 193 -14.94 16.09 -37.97
C LYS A 193 -16.20 15.92 -38.82
N ASP A 194 -17.36 15.76 -38.17
CA ASP A 194 -18.64 15.64 -38.86
C ASP A 194 -18.99 16.90 -39.66
N THR A 195 -18.55 18.10 -39.22
CA THR A 195 -18.75 19.37 -39.97
C THR A 195 -17.75 19.51 -41.13
N GLU A 196 -16.50 19.07 -40.95
CA GLU A 196 -15.50 19.11 -42.03
C GLU A 196 -15.85 18.14 -43.19
N GLU A 197 -16.34 16.92 -42.89
CA GLU A 197 -16.79 15.95 -43.89
C GLU A 197 -18.01 16.43 -44.67
N THR A 198 -18.96 17.13 -44.02
CA THR A 198 -20.15 17.67 -44.70
C THR A 198 -19.86 18.89 -45.59
N ASP A 199 -18.82 19.65 -45.34
CA ASP A 199 -18.39 20.77 -46.18
C ASP A 199 -17.56 20.31 -47.40
N ASP A 200 -16.78 19.23 -47.26
CA ASP A 200 -16.05 18.62 -48.37
C ASP A 200 -16.98 17.91 -49.39
N GLU A 201 -18.08 17.30 -48.93
CA GLU A 201 -19.09 16.70 -49.84
C GLU A 201 -19.87 17.74 -50.63
N LYS A 202 -20.06 18.95 -50.08
CA LYS A 202 -20.75 20.05 -50.80
C LYS A 202 -19.88 20.72 -51.85
N THR A 203 -18.55 20.70 -51.66
CA THR A 203 -17.60 21.33 -52.58
C THR A 203 -17.27 20.44 -53.80
N GLN A 204 -17.63 19.15 -53.78
CA GLN A 204 -17.42 18.21 -54.89
C GLN A 204 -18.66 18.05 -55.81
N SER A 205 -19.76 18.75 -55.51
CA SER A 205 -21.03 18.64 -56.27
C SER A 205 -21.38 19.91 -57.06
N ASP A 206 -20.49 20.90 -57.15
CA ASP A 206 -20.54 22.05 -58.10
C ASP A 206 -19.40 21.90 -59.12
#